data_d8200a34df7cef7fe241b8fd34d4073f
#
_entry.id   d8200a34df7cef7fe241b8fd34d4073f
#
_cell.length_a   1.000
_cell.length_b   1.000
_cell.length_c   1.000
_cell.angle_alpha   90.00
_cell.angle_beta   90.00
_cell.angle_gamma   90.00
#
_symmetry.space_group_name_H-M   'P 1'
#
loop_
_entity.id
_entity.type
_entity.pdbx_description
1 polymer ?
#
loop_
_entity_poly.entity_id
_entity_poly.type
_entity_poly.pdbx_seq_one_letter_code
_entity_poly.pdbx_strand_id
1 'polypeptide(L)'
;MSETDTVIAALRREHDQLTALVGTFTGDDLRRPSGASDWDVSQVLSHLGSAAVINLGSLQSALGEAGEPTEPKIIWDRWNAMSPRERADEFVTADTVLVDRYERLTDEERTDLRVDVGFLPFPLTVAMAGRMRLNEVLLHGWDVRVAFDRAALLDPETVPVVLNGEPNLIGWLGKTEVLDGRSLDLQVITSEPESRFTLRLAEKVEVLLDDVSGRSDGSIRLPAEAWLRLVAGRLAADRTPAGIETTGAADLDLLRKVFPGY
;
A
#
# COMPACT_ATOMS: atom_id res chain seq x y z
N MET A 1 16.36 -15.41 -6.82
CA MET A 1 15.78 -14.70 -5.67
C MET A 1 14.35 -15.16 -5.56
N SER A 2 13.91 -15.62 -4.40
CA SER A 2 12.52 -16.04 -4.18
C SER A 2 11.58 -14.82 -4.17
N GLU A 3 10.27 -15.07 -4.26
CA GLU A 3 9.26 -14.00 -4.11
C GLU A 3 9.40 -13.31 -2.75
N THR A 4 9.58 -14.08 -1.68
CA THR A 4 9.79 -13.56 -0.32
C THR A 4 11.03 -12.67 -0.24
N ASP A 5 12.15 -13.08 -0.86
CA ASP A 5 13.36 -12.27 -0.88
C ASP A 5 13.15 -10.93 -1.60
N THR A 6 12.39 -10.96 -2.70
CA THR A 6 12.06 -9.74 -3.46
C THR A 6 11.23 -8.77 -2.62
N VAL A 7 10.24 -9.27 -1.89
CA VAL A 7 9.41 -8.47 -0.99
C VAL A 7 10.23 -7.88 0.16
N ILE A 8 11.09 -8.69 0.80
CA ILE A 8 11.95 -8.23 1.91
C ILE A 8 12.93 -7.14 1.43
N ALA A 9 13.54 -7.33 0.26
CA ALA A 9 14.43 -6.33 -0.32
C ALA A 9 13.71 -5.01 -0.64
N ALA A 10 12.46 -5.08 -1.13
CA ALA A 10 11.64 -3.90 -1.37
C ALA A 10 11.22 -3.21 -0.05
N LEU A 11 10.90 -3.96 1.01
CA LEU A 11 10.65 -3.40 2.34
C LEU A 11 11.86 -2.63 2.86
N ARG A 12 13.07 -3.19 2.75
CA ARG A 12 14.32 -2.53 3.13
C ARG A 12 14.52 -1.24 2.35
N ARG A 13 14.30 -1.26 1.03
CA ARG A 13 14.43 -0.07 0.17
C ARG A 13 13.50 1.06 0.59
N GLU A 14 12.19 0.78 0.77
CA GLU A 14 11.22 1.79 1.18
C GLU A 14 11.53 2.32 2.58
N HIS A 15 11.93 1.44 3.51
CA HIS A 15 12.40 1.82 4.84
C HIS A 15 13.56 2.81 4.76
N ASP A 16 14.63 2.46 4.04
CA ASP A 16 15.85 3.28 3.96
C ASP A 16 15.55 4.65 3.33
N GLN A 17 14.73 4.70 2.27
CA GLN A 17 14.33 5.95 1.64
C GLN A 17 13.49 6.83 2.57
N LEU A 18 12.49 6.25 3.23
CA LEU A 18 11.58 7.02 4.08
C LEU A 18 12.27 7.49 5.37
N THR A 19 13.09 6.65 6.00
CA THR A 19 13.83 7.02 7.20
C THR A 19 14.88 8.08 6.94
N ALA A 20 15.58 8.01 5.79
CA ALA A 20 16.51 9.05 5.36
C ALA A 20 15.79 10.40 5.19
N LEU A 21 14.60 10.40 4.58
CA LEU A 21 13.79 11.61 4.41
C LEU A 21 13.32 12.16 5.76
N VAL A 22 12.75 11.31 6.63
CA VAL A 22 12.25 11.68 7.97
C VAL A 22 13.36 12.27 8.83
N GLY A 23 14.60 11.77 8.70
CA GLY A 23 15.77 12.30 9.41
C GLY A 23 16.11 13.76 9.08
N THR A 24 15.59 14.28 7.96
CA THR A 24 15.79 15.70 7.56
C THR A 24 14.73 16.66 8.11
N PHE A 25 13.62 16.14 8.66
CA PHE A 25 12.45 16.95 9.02
C PHE A 25 12.64 17.78 10.28
N THR A 26 12.21 19.03 10.20
CA THR A 26 12.01 19.93 11.33
C THR A 26 10.65 19.66 12.02
N GLY A 27 10.42 20.26 13.17
CA GLY A 27 9.12 20.18 13.83
C GLY A 27 7.97 20.77 13.02
N ASP A 28 8.24 21.76 12.17
CA ASP A 28 7.23 22.38 11.28
C ASP A 28 6.95 21.48 10.07
N ASP A 29 7.96 20.78 9.56
CA ASP A 29 7.78 19.81 8.46
C ASP A 29 6.86 18.67 8.89
N LEU A 30 6.98 18.19 10.13
CA LEU A 30 6.14 17.13 10.68
C LEU A 30 4.65 17.51 10.83
N ARG A 31 4.34 18.81 10.84
CA ARG A 31 2.96 19.33 10.92
C ARG A 31 2.38 19.72 9.57
N ARG A 32 3.11 19.56 8.47
CA ARG A 32 2.58 19.82 7.13
C ARG A 32 1.45 18.86 6.79
N PRO A 33 0.39 19.32 6.10
CA PRO A 33 -0.59 18.42 5.51
C PRO A 33 0.09 17.40 4.61
N SER A 34 -0.26 16.13 4.76
CA SER A 34 0.28 15.04 3.95
C SER A 34 -0.55 14.78 2.69
N GLY A 35 -0.23 13.73 1.94
CA GLY A 35 -1.05 13.21 0.85
C GLY A 35 -2.33 12.52 1.31
N ALA A 36 -2.35 11.98 2.52
CA ALA A 36 -3.54 11.43 3.15
C ALA A 36 -4.42 12.59 3.65
N SER A 37 -5.70 12.58 3.23
CA SER A 37 -6.66 13.59 3.69
C SER A 37 -6.78 13.53 5.21
N ASP A 38 -6.90 14.68 5.85
CA ASP A 38 -7.08 14.85 7.29
C ASP A 38 -5.86 14.53 8.18
N TRP A 39 -4.75 14.06 7.62
CA TRP A 39 -3.52 13.73 8.36
C TRP A 39 -2.37 14.67 8.01
N ASP A 40 -1.63 15.09 9.03
CA ASP A 40 -0.31 15.67 8.85
C ASP A 40 0.76 14.58 8.67
N VAL A 41 1.97 14.98 8.31
CA VAL A 41 3.11 14.07 8.12
C VAL A 41 3.35 13.21 9.36
N SER A 42 3.25 13.80 10.57
CA SER A 42 3.49 13.04 11.81
C SER A 42 2.42 11.99 12.08
N GLN A 43 1.18 12.22 11.67
CA GLN A 43 0.10 11.27 11.83
C GLN A 43 0.24 10.08 10.86
N VAL A 44 0.73 10.32 9.63
CA VAL A 44 1.12 9.24 8.72
C VAL A 44 2.24 8.39 9.32
N LEU A 45 3.26 9.02 9.92
CA LEU A 45 4.35 8.30 10.58
C LEU A 45 3.86 7.55 11.83
N SER A 46 2.90 8.10 12.58
CA SER A 46 2.23 7.40 13.69
C SER A 46 1.51 6.13 13.22
N HIS A 47 0.77 6.22 12.11
CA HIS A 47 0.11 5.07 11.50
C HIS A 47 1.11 4.00 11.08
N LEU A 48 2.13 4.36 10.31
CA LEU A 48 3.16 3.43 9.86
C LEU A 48 3.94 2.79 11.00
N GLY A 49 4.27 3.56 12.04
CA GLY A 49 5.02 3.07 13.20
C GLY A 49 4.19 2.13 14.06
N SER A 50 2.94 2.49 14.37
CA SER A 50 2.04 1.61 15.13
C SER A 50 1.75 0.30 14.37
N ALA A 51 1.57 0.39 13.06
CA ALA A 51 1.42 -0.79 12.22
C ALA A 51 2.69 -1.66 12.18
N ALA A 52 3.89 -1.07 12.21
CA ALA A 52 5.14 -1.83 12.31
C ALA A 52 5.21 -2.65 13.60
N VAL A 53 4.80 -2.08 14.75
CA VAL A 53 4.73 -2.79 16.04
C VAL A 53 3.73 -3.95 15.98
N ILE A 54 2.55 -3.73 15.40
CA ILE A 54 1.50 -4.77 15.26
C ILE A 54 2.01 -5.90 14.35
N ASN A 55 2.56 -5.57 13.18
CA ASN A 55 3.08 -6.57 12.23
C ASN A 55 4.25 -7.37 12.82
N LEU A 56 5.13 -6.72 13.60
CA LEU A 56 6.21 -7.41 14.31
C LEU A 56 5.64 -8.43 15.31
N GLY A 57 4.63 -8.05 16.08
CA GLY A 57 3.94 -8.95 17.01
C GLY A 57 3.35 -10.17 16.31
N SER A 58 2.68 -9.98 15.17
CA SER A 58 2.15 -11.08 14.34
C SER A 58 3.26 -12.01 13.83
N LEU A 59 4.37 -11.44 13.36
CA LEU A 59 5.52 -12.22 12.88
C LEU A 59 6.19 -13.02 14.02
N GLN A 60 6.39 -12.38 15.18
CA GLN A 60 6.95 -13.04 16.37
C GLN A 60 6.03 -14.14 16.91
N SER A 61 4.71 -13.92 16.88
CA SER A 61 3.74 -14.94 17.25
C SER A 61 3.85 -16.17 16.35
N ALA A 62 3.94 -15.95 15.04
CA ALA A 62 4.13 -17.03 14.07
C ALA A 62 5.42 -17.83 14.29
N LEU A 63 6.46 -17.18 14.79
CA LEU A 63 7.76 -17.77 15.12
C LEU A 63 7.78 -18.47 16.51
N GLY A 64 6.69 -18.36 17.29
CA GLY A 64 6.67 -18.85 18.66
C GLY A 64 7.51 -18.03 19.65
N GLU A 65 7.88 -16.80 19.28
CA GLU A 65 8.71 -15.88 20.08
C GLU A 65 7.86 -14.87 20.88
N ALA A 66 6.59 -14.73 20.55
CA ALA A 66 5.71 -13.72 21.13
C ALA A 66 5.34 -14.05 22.58
N GLY A 67 5.31 -12.99 23.41
CA GLY A 67 4.57 -12.99 24.69
C GLY A 67 3.05 -12.86 24.47
N GLU A 68 2.32 -12.41 25.49
CA GLU A 68 0.91 -12.09 25.35
C GLU A 68 0.68 -11.03 24.27
N PRO A 69 -0.24 -11.24 23.30
CA PRO A 69 -0.53 -10.28 22.25
C PRO A 69 -1.03 -8.95 22.84
N THR A 70 -0.42 -7.83 22.44
CA THR A 70 -0.93 -6.52 22.80
C THR A 70 -2.08 -6.13 21.87
N GLU A 71 -3.23 -5.77 22.43
CA GLU A 71 -4.36 -5.31 21.63
C GLU A 71 -3.97 -4.08 20.76
N PRO A 72 -4.30 -4.09 19.47
CA PRO A 72 -3.97 -2.98 18.55
C PRO A 72 -4.39 -1.61 19.08
N LYS A 73 -5.55 -1.51 19.76
CA LYS A 73 -6.03 -0.26 20.34
C LYS A 73 -5.06 0.33 21.36
N ILE A 74 -4.42 -0.48 22.18
CA ILE A 74 -3.43 0.00 23.19
C ILE A 74 -2.22 0.60 22.46
N ILE A 75 -1.79 -0.05 21.37
CA ILE A 75 -0.68 0.45 20.53
C ILE A 75 -1.07 1.79 19.91
N TRP A 76 -2.24 1.88 19.28
CA TRP A 76 -2.71 3.12 18.65
C TRP A 76 -2.86 4.27 19.66
N ASP A 77 -3.44 4.01 20.84
CA ASP A 77 -3.61 5.02 21.89
C ASP A 77 -2.25 5.57 22.34
N ARG A 78 -1.24 4.69 22.52
CA ARG A 78 0.14 5.09 22.82
C ARG A 78 0.72 5.99 21.74
N TRP A 79 0.63 5.58 20.47
CA TRP A 79 1.19 6.34 19.35
C TRP A 79 0.48 7.68 19.15
N ASN A 80 -0.83 7.72 19.34
CA ASN A 80 -1.61 8.95 19.22
C ASN A 80 -1.29 9.97 20.32
N ALA A 81 -0.84 9.51 21.48
CA ALA A 81 -0.42 10.39 22.60
C ALA A 81 0.96 11.02 22.41
N MET A 82 1.78 10.54 21.45
CA MET A 82 3.12 11.06 21.19
C MET A 82 3.07 12.44 20.50
N SER A 83 4.09 13.26 20.76
CA SER A 83 4.35 14.49 20.00
C SER A 83 4.76 14.15 18.55
N PRO A 84 4.65 15.11 17.61
CA PRO A 84 5.09 14.90 16.22
C PRO A 84 6.54 14.40 16.09
N ARG A 85 7.46 14.88 16.92
CA ARG A 85 8.87 14.44 16.89
C ARG A 85 9.01 13.00 17.40
N GLU A 86 8.35 12.67 18.50
CA GLU A 86 8.37 11.32 19.05
C GLU A 86 7.80 10.31 18.06
N ARG A 87 6.68 10.63 17.36
CA ARG A 87 6.11 9.77 16.31
C ARG A 87 7.12 9.49 15.19
N ALA A 88 7.86 10.50 14.75
CA ALA A 88 8.86 10.35 13.71
C ALA A 88 10.05 9.48 14.17
N ASP A 89 10.58 9.70 15.35
CA ASP A 89 11.72 8.95 15.89
C ASP A 89 11.34 7.51 16.21
N GLU A 90 10.16 7.30 16.81
CA GLU A 90 9.65 5.97 17.11
C GLU A 90 9.26 5.19 15.83
N PHE A 91 8.75 5.86 14.77
CA PHE A 91 8.53 5.22 13.48
C PHE A 91 9.82 4.62 12.93
N VAL A 92 10.91 5.40 12.89
CA VAL A 92 12.21 4.92 12.41
C VAL A 92 12.65 3.69 13.21
N THR A 93 12.51 3.73 14.54
CA THR A 93 12.88 2.63 15.43
C THR A 93 12.03 1.38 15.18
N ALA A 94 10.70 1.52 15.18
CA ALA A 94 9.78 0.40 15.07
C ALA A 94 9.88 -0.28 13.69
N ASP A 95 9.98 0.51 12.62
CA ASP A 95 10.07 -0.02 11.27
C ASP A 95 11.43 -0.69 11.00
N THR A 96 12.53 -0.14 11.55
CA THR A 96 13.85 -0.79 11.53
C THR A 96 13.77 -2.19 12.14
N VAL A 97 13.17 -2.31 13.34
CA VAL A 97 13.08 -3.61 14.04
C VAL A 97 12.26 -4.61 13.24
N LEU A 98 11.16 -4.18 12.62
CA LEU A 98 10.32 -5.04 11.79
C LEU A 98 11.08 -5.52 10.54
N VAL A 99 11.70 -4.61 9.78
CA VAL A 99 12.43 -4.97 8.55
C VAL A 99 13.62 -5.86 8.87
N ASP A 100 14.39 -5.56 9.91
CA ASP A 100 15.48 -6.42 10.39
C ASP A 100 15.00 -7.82 10.77
N ARG A 101 13.78 -7.95 11.34
CA ARG A 101 13.22 -9.26 11.69
C ARG A 101 12.85 -10.06 10.45
N TYR A 102 12.28 -9.42 9.41
CA TYR A 102 12.05 -10.07 8.11
C TYR A 102 13.37 -10.56 7.48
N GLU A 103 14.43 -9.75 7.50
CA GLU A 103 15.73 -10.10 6.91
C GLU A 103 16.39 -11.30 7.60
N ARG A 104 16.17 -11.45 8.93
CA ARG A 104 16.74 -12.55 9.72
C ARG A 104 15.98 -13.86 9.61
N LEU A 105 14.86 -13.92 8.89
CA LEU A 105 14.16 -15.18 8.64
C LEU A 105 15.06 -16.14 7.87
N THR A 106 15.13 -17.38 8.33
CA THR A 106 15.79 -18.46 7.60
C THR A 106 15.04 -18.82 6.31
N ASP A 107 15.66 -19.54 5.41
CA ASP A 107 15.01 -19.97 4.15
C ASP A 107 13.79 -20.86 4.42
N GLU A 108 13.82 -21.70 5.46
CA GLU A 108 12.70 -22.52 5.90
C GLU A 108 11.56 -21.64 6.41
N GLU A 109 11.85 -20.68 7.30
CA GLU A 109 10.84 -19.73 7.82
C GLU A 109 10.22 -18.89 6.69
N ARG A 110 11.00 -18.42 5.72
CA ARG A 110 10.51 -17.67 4.55
C ARG A 110 9.51 -18.46 3.71
N THR A 111 9.65 -19.79 3.68
CA THR A 111 8.81 -20.69 2.88
C THR A 111 7.59 -21.18 3.64
N ASP A 112 7.79 -21.62 4.89
CA ASP A 112 6.82 -22.44 5.61
C ASP A 112 6.01 -21.65 6.64
N LEU A 113 6.54 -20.51 7.12
CA LEU A 113 5.85 -19.74 8.14
C LEU A 113 4.52 -19.18 7.61
N ARG A 114 3.53 -19.18 8.51
CA ARG A 114 2.21 -18.59 8.26
C ARG A 114 1.92 -17.55 9.32
N VAL A 115 1.68 -16.32 8.87
CA VAL A 115 1.50 -15.13 9.71
C VAL A 115 0.00 -14.82 9.80
N ASP A 116 -0.55 -14.87 11.01
CA ASP A 116 -1.89 -14.39 11.29
C ASP A 116 -1.85 -12.87 11.52
N VAL A 117 -2.53 -12.13 10.66
CA VAL A 117 -2.62 -10.66 10.73
C VAL A 117 -3.84 -10.17 11.53
N GLY A 118 -4.65 -11.10 12.07
CA GLY A 118 -5.72 -10.82 13.02
C GLY A 118 -7.06 -10.36 12.43
N PHE A 119 -7.11 -9.93 11.18
CA PHE A 119 -8.35 -9.48 10.53
C PHE A 119 -8.75 -10.29 9.29
N LEU A 120 -7.87 -11.15 8.79
CA LEU A 120 -8.19 -12.10 7.73
C LEU A 120 -8.63 -13.45 8.30
N PRO A 121 -9.52 -14.19 7.61
CA PRO A 121 -9.99 -15.48 8.08
C PRO A 121 -8.98 -16.63 7.89
N PHE A 122 -7.79 -16.33 7.38
CA PHE A 122 -6.71 -17.30 7.14
C PHE A 122 -5.34 -16.63 7.33
N PRO A 123 -4.32 -17.39 7.76
CA PRO A 123 -2.97 -16.85 7.88
C PRO A 123 -2.32 -16.68 6.50
N LEU A 124 -1.44 -15.71 6.39
CA LEU A 124 -0.73 -15.35 5.17
C LEU A 124 0.63 -16.05 5.08
N THR A 125 1.15 -16.25 3.86
CA THR A 125 2.58 -16.53 3.68
C THR A 125 3.41 -15.31 4.08
N VAL A 126 4.70 -15.50 4.34
CA VAL A 126 5.63 -14.39 4.63
C VAL A 126 5.64 -13.37 3.48
N ALA A 127 5.64 -13.85 2.24
CA ALA A 127 5.59 -12.97 1.06
C ALA A 127 4.31 -12.12 1.03
N MET A 128 3.16 -12.70 1.31
CA MET A 128 1.87 -11.96 1.34
C MET A 128 1.82 -10.96 2.49
N ALA A 129 2.20 -11.37 3.70
CA ALA A 129 2.25 -10.47 4.86
C ALA A 129 3.22 -9.31 4.65
N GLY A 130 4.42 -9.61 4.15
CA GLY A 130 5.42 -8.60 3.79
C GLY A 130 4.93 -7.65 2.69
N ARG A 131 4.23 -8.17 1.67
CA ARG A 131 3.67 -7.34 0.59
C ARG A 131 2.54 -6.43 1.06
N MET A 132 1.69 -6.90 1.99
CA MET A 132 0.70 -6.02 2.63
C MET A 132 1.38 -4.87 3.37
N ARG A 133 2.43 -5.15 4.15
CA ARG A 133 3.23 -4.11 4.78
C ARG A 133 3.89 -3.19 3.76
N LEU A 134 4.44 -3.73 2.69
CA LEU A 134 5.08 -2.97 1.61
C LEU A 134 4.11 -1.99 0.94
N ASN A 135 2.88 -2.44 0.69
CA ASN A 135 1.82 -1.56 0.16
C ASN A 135 1.55 -0.36 1.06
N GLU A 136 1.47 -0.58 2.39
CA GLU A 136 1.29 0.49 3.37
C GLU A 136 2.47 1.48 3.36
N VAL A 137 3.70 0.97 3.40
CA VAL A 137 4.90 1.82 3.43
C VAL A 137 5.07 2.58 2.12
N LEU A 138 4.81 1.95 0.98
CA LEU A 138 4.91 2.58 -0.34
C LEU A 138 3.90 3.74 -0.49
N LEU A 139 2.63 3.49 -0.20
CA LEU A 139 1.55 4.46 -0.38
C LEU A 139 1.59 5.58 0.66
N HIS A 140 1.77 5.25 1.92
CA HIS A 140 1.90 6.26 2.98
C HIS A 140 3.26 6.96 2.97
N GLY A 141 4.32 6.30 2.50
CA GLY A 141 5.58 6.97 2.17
C GLY A 141 5.41 8.02 1.07
N TRP A 142 4.57 7.73 0.06
CA TRP A 142 4.19 8.72 -0.94
C TRP A 142 3.38 9.87 -0.31
N ASP A 143 2.46 9.60 0.61
CA ASP A 143 1.71 10.65 1.32
C ASP A 143 2.64 11.62 2.07
N VAL A 144 3.75 11.12 2.60
CA VAL A 144 4.80 11.96 3.21
C VAL A 144 5.56 12.73 2.14
N ARG A 145 6.04 12.07 1.07
CA ARG A 145 6.86 12.70 0.01
C ARG A 145 6.13 13.82 -0.71
N VAL A 146 4.84 13.64 -1.01
CA VAL A 146 4.04 14.62 -1.76
C VAL A 146 3.76 15.90 -0.97
N ALA A 147 3.93 15.90 0.36
CA ALA A 147 3.88 17.10 1.20
C ALA A 147 5.04 18.08 0.90
N PHE A 148 6.14 17.57 0.32
CA PHE A 148 7.35 18.34 0.00
C PHE A 148 7.59 18.47 -1.50
N ASP A 149 7.21 17.46 -2.27
CA ASP A 149 7.32 17.45 -3.73
C ASP A 149 5.98 17.02 -4.36
N ARG A 150 5.23 17.99 -4.92
CA ARG A 150 3.94 17.72 -5.56
C ARG A 150 4.03 16.77 -6.76
N ALA A 151 5.21 16.61 -7.34
CA ALA A 151 5.49 15.71 -8.45
C ALA A 151 5.98 14.32 -7.99
N ALA A 152 6.02 14.05 -6.67
CA ALA A 152 6.45 12.77 -6.15
C ALA A 152 5.65 11.61 -6.76
N LEU A 153 6.39 10.57 -7.19
CA LEU A 153 5.85 9.31 -7.71
C LEU A 153 6.13 8.18 -6.70
N LEU A 154 5.49 7.05 -6.89
CA LEU A 154 5.86 5.82 -6.19
C LEU A 154 7.21 5.31 -6.70
N ASP A 155 7.96 4.61 -5.84
CA ASP A 155 9.27 4.06 -6.22
C ASP A 155 9.12 3.05 -7.37
N PRO A 156 9.80 3.26 -8.52
CA PRO A 156 9.62 2.43 -9.72
C PRO A 156 10.15 1.00 -9.55
N GLU A 157 11.03 0.74 -8.58
CA GLU A 157 11.52 -0.61 -8.29
C GLU A 157 10.60 -1.36 -7.33
N THR A 158 9.83 -0.65 -6.50
CA THR A 158 8.86 -1.23 -5.57
C THR A 158 7.49 -1.47 -6.22
N VAL A 159 7.08 -0.61 -7.16
CA VAL A 159 5.79 -0.72 -7.88
C VAL A 159 5.54 -2.12 -8.45
N PRO A 160 6.48 -2.77 -9.19
CA PRO A 160 6.28 -4.12 -9.71
C PRO A 160 6.04 -5.18 -8.62
N VAL A 161 6.66 -5.03 -7.46
CA VAL A 161 6.53 -5.99 -6.35
C VAL A 161 5.13 -5.93 -5.72
N VAL A 162 4.56 -4.72 -5.60
CA VAL A 162 3.19 -4.53 -5.10
C VAL A 162 2.16 -4.91 -6.15
N LEU A 163 2.37 -4.54 -7.42
CA LEU A 163 1.44 -4.81 -8.52
C LEU A 163 1.22 -6.32 -8.73
N ASN A 164 2.25 -7.14 -8.53
CA ASN A 164 2.18 -8.60 -8.66
C ASN A 164 1.53 -9.29 -7.44
N GLY A 165 1.00 -8.52 -6.48
CA GLY A 165 0.25 -9.05 -5.35
C GLY A 165 -1.11 -9.60 -5.73
N GLU A 166 -1.81 -10.13 -4.72
CA GLU A 166 -3.15 -10.67 -4.88
C GLU A 166 -4.13 -9.61 -5.38
N PRO A 167 -4.61 -9.70 -6.63
CA PRO A 167 -5.45 -8.66 -7.23
C PRO A 167 -6.81 -8.50 -6.55
N ASN A 168 -7.26 -9.50 -5.79
CA ASN A 168 -8.58 -9.50 -5.17
C ASN A 168 -8.71 -8.57 -3.96
N LEU A 169 -7.60 -8.13 -3.35
CA LEU A 169 -7.64 -7.11 -2.29
C LEU A 169 -8.21 -5.77 -2.79
N ILE A 170 -8.06 -5.46 -4.07
CA ILE A 170 -8.63 -4.27 -4.70
C ILE A 170 -10.16 -4.27 -4.61
N GLY A 171 -10.79 -5.44 -4.61
CA GLY A 171 -12.24 -5.59 -4.46
C GLY A 171 -12.79 -5.01 -3.15
N TRP A 172 -11.99 -4.95 -2.10
CA TRP A 172 -12.41 -4.39 -0.80
C TRP A 172 -12.31 -2.87 -0.74
N LEU A 173 -11.52 -2.26 -1.63
CA LEU A 173 -11.32 -0.82 -1.69
C LEU A 173 -12.39 -0.12 -2.54
N GLY A 174 -13.03 -0.86 -3.45
CA GLY A 174 -13.99 -0.29 -4.39
C GLY A 174 -15.37 -0.01 -3.79
N LYS A 175 -15.93 1.16 -4.13
CA LYS A 175 -17.31 1.58 -3.81
C LYS A 175 -18.16 1.45 -5.06
N THR A 176 -18.94 0.38 -5.15
CA THR A 176 -19.72 0.05 -6.36
C THR A 176 -21.08 0.78 -6.43
N GLU A 177 -21.52 1.38 -5.34
CA GLU A 177 -22.77 2.15 -5.28
C GLU A 177 -22.79 3.31 -6.31
N VAL A 178 -21.64 3.87 -6.63
CA VAL A 178 -21.49 4.95 -7.64
C VAL A 178 -21.78 4.50 -9.07
N LEU A 179 -21.84 3.19 -9.31
CA LEU A 179 -22.16 2.62 -10.62
C LEU A 179 -23.66 2.68 -10.94
N ASP A 180 -24.52 2.90 -9.95
CA ASP A 180 -25.98 2.98 -10.11
C ASP A 180 -26.55 1.75 -10.85
N GLY A 181 -26.12 0.56 -10.41
CA GLY A 181 -26.54 -0.73 -10.99
C GLY A 181 -25.91 -1.09 -12.34
N ARG A 182 -25.03 -0.25 -12.89
CA ARG A 182 -24.29 -0.57 -14.13
C ARG A 182 -23.19 -1.60 -13.86
N SER A 183 -22.91 -2.41 -14.87
CA SER A 183 -21.73 -3.29 -14.90
C SER A 183 -20.84 -2.88 -16.06
N LEU A 184 -19.53 -2.80 -15.84
CA LEU A 184 -18.52 -2.42 -16.82
C LEU A 184 -17.31 -3.36 -16.72
N ASP A 185 -16.86 -3.86 -17.86
CA ASP A 185 -15.59 -4.56 -18.01
C ASP A 185 -14.59 -3.63 -18.72
N LEU A 186 -13.57 -3.16 -18.01
CA LEU A 186 -12.58 -2.23 -18.52
C LEU A 186 -11.23 -2.91 -18.68
N GLN A 187 -10.59 -2.73 -19.84
CA GLN A 187 -9.20 -3.14 -20.03
C GLN A 187 -8.29 -2.12 -19.34
N VAL A 188 -7.53 -2.57 -18.35
CA VAL A 188 -6.44 -1.79 -17.75
C VAL A 188 -5.13 -2.20 -18.40
N ILE A 189 -4.38 -1.22 -18.89
CA ILE A 189 -3.09 -1.41 -19.56
C ILE A 189 -2.11 -0.51 -18.84
N THR A 190 -1.18 -1.11 -18.08
CA THR A 190 -0.15 -0.33 -17.40
C THR A 190 1.13 -0.26 -18.22
N SER A 191 1.96 0.74 -17.92
CA SER A 191 3.37 0.81 -18.32
C SER A 191 4.26 0.87 -17.08
N GLU A 192 5.47 0.36 -17.17
CA GLU A 192 6.50 0.43 -16.11
C GLU A 192 6.07 -0.16 -14.73
N PRO A 193 5.73 -1.48 -14.66
CA PRO A 193 5.86 -2.49 -15.70
C PRO A 193 4.65 -2.55 -16.64
N GLU A 194 4.88 -3.04 -17.85
CA GLU A 194 3.78 -3.35 -18.76
C GLU A 194 2.97 -4.54 -18.20
N SER A 195 1.68 -4.32 -18.05
CA SER A 195 0.73 -5.33 -17.64
C SER A 195 -0.62 -5.07 -18.29
N ARG A 196 -1.44 -6.13 -18.42
CA ARG A 196 -2.79 -6.01 -18.94
C ARG A 196 -3.73 -6.95 -18.19
N PHE A 197 -4.86 -6.43 -17.76
CA PHE A 197 -5.90 -7.19 -17.08
C PHE A 197 -7.27 -6.53 -17.28
N THR A 198 -8.33 -7.26 -16.97
CA THR A 198 -9.69 -6.72 -16.96
C THR A 198 -10.07 -6.28 -15.54
N LEU A 199 -10.49 -5.04 -15.41
CA LEU A 199 -11.17 -4.53 -14.23
C LEU A 199 -12.66 -4.66 -14.43
N ARG A 200 -13.29 -5.57 -13.70
CA ARG A 200 -14.74 -5.72 -13.66
C ARG A 200 -15.31 -4.87 -12.54
N LEU A 201 -16.20 -3.96 -12.90
CA LEU A 201 -16.96 -3.10 -12.00
C LEU A 201 -18.43 -3.54 -12.07
N ALA A 202 -18.92 -4.22 -11.04
CA ALA A 202 -20.28 -4.73 -10.95
C ALA A 202 -20.78 -4.62 -9.50
N GLU A 203 -21.47 -5.62 -8.96
CA GLU A 203 -21.78 -5.72 -7.52
C GLU A 203 -20.50 -5.75 -6.65
N LYS A 204 -19.40 -6.22 -7.23
CA LYS A 204 -18.06 -6.24 -6.67
C LYS A 204 -17.08 -5.67 -7.68
N VAL A 205 -15.96 -5.17 -7.18
CA VAL A 205 -14.79 -4.87 -8.00
C VAL A 205 -13.92 -6.12 -8.06
N GLU A 206 -13.56 -6.56 -9.27
CA GLU A 206 -12.70 -7.73 -9.49
C GLU A 206 -11.63 -7.42 -10.52
N VAL A 207 -10.43 -7.94 -10.29
CA VAL A 207 -9.33 -7.93 -11.27
C VAL A 207 -9.20 -9.33 -11.84
N LEU A 208 -9.36 -9.45 -13.17
CA LEU A 208 -9.29 -10.69 -13.91
C LEU A 208 -8.03 -10.69 -14.77
N LEU A 209 -7.05 -11.51 -14.39
CA LEU A 209 -5.75 -11.55 -15.08
C LEU A 209 -5.81 -12.29 -16.41
N ASP A 210 -6.67 -13.30 -16.53
CA ASP A 210 -6.73 -14.20 -17.68
C ASP A 210 -7.78 -13.81 -18.74
N ASP A 211 -8.67 -12.88 -18.44
CA ASP A 211 -9.76 -12.46 -19.34
C ASP A 211 -9.40 -11.22 -20.16
N VAL A 212 -8.28 -11.31 -20.89
CA VAL A 212 -7.78 -10.21 -21.74
C VAL A 212 -8.38 -10.23 -23.14
N SER A 213 -9.11 -11.29 -23.48
CA SER A 213 -9.69 -11.51 -24.83
C SER A 213 -11.19 -11.22 -24.92
N GLY A 214 -11.82 -10.89 -23.79
CA GLY A 214 -13.25 -10.61 -23.69
C GLY A 214 -13.64 -9.27 -24.33
N ARG A 215 -14.94 -9.09 -24.54
CA ARG A 215 -15.50 -7.80 -24.97
C ARG A 215 -15.38 -6.82 -23.81
N SER A 216 -14.61 -5.74 -23.97
CA SER A 216 -14.52 -4.67 -22.99
C SER A 216 -15.42 -3.50 -23.38
N ASP A 217 -15.97 -2.82 -22.37
CA ASP A 217 -16.76 -1.60 -22.54
C ASP A 217 -15.88 -0.37 -22.77
N GLY A 218 -14.59 -0.49 -22.45
CA GLY A 218 -13.61 0.57 -22.63
C GLY A 218 -12.23 0.17 -22.12
N SER A 219 -11.26 1.06 -22.22
CA SER A 219 -9.91 0.84 -21.73
C SER A 219 -9.33 2.06 -21.06
N ILE A 220 -8.41 1.82 -20.12
CA ILE A 220 -7.55 2.84 -19.54
C ILE A 220 -6.08 2.42 -19.67
N ARG A 221 -5.25 3.34 -20.19
CA ARG A 221 -3.79 3.19 -20.27
C ARG A 221 -3.14 4.21 -19.35
N LEU A 222 -2.26 3.77 -18.45
CA LEU A 222 -1.60 4.63 -17.47
C LEU A 222 -0.31 3.98 -16.95
N PRO A 223 0.63 4.75 -16.33
CA PRO A 223 1.73 4.18 -15.57
C PRO A 223 1.24 3.27 -14.43
N ALA A 224 1.97 2.18 -14.14
CA ALA A 224 1.61 1.26 -13.05
C ALA A 224 1.56 1.97 -11.68
N GLU A 225 2.45 2.92 -11.43
CA GLU A 225 2.42 3.74 -10.21
C GLU A 225 1.10 4.54 -10.11
N ALA A 226 0.62 5.10 -11.22
CA ALA A 226 -0.64 5.84 -11.25
C ALA A 226 -1.85 4.91 -11.04
N TRP A 227 -1.79 3.66 -11.50
CA TRP A 227 -2.79 2.64 -11.21
C TRP A 227 -2.84 2.35 -9.70
N LEU A 228 -1.71 2.11 -9.04
CA LEU A 228 -1.66 1.87 -7.59
C LEU A 228 -2.20 3.07 -6.81
N ARG A 229 -1.83 4.31 -7.22
CA ARG A 229 -2.39 5.53 -6.61
C ARG A 229 -3.88 5.70 -6.86
N LEU A 230 -4.38 5.31 -8.04
CA LEU A 230 -5.81 5.36 -8.35
C LEU A 230 -6.62 4.47 -7.41
N VAL A 231 -6.26 3.19 -7.31
CA VAL A 231 -7.00 2.22 -6.48
C VAL A 231 -6.87 2.51 -4.98
N ALA A 232 -5.84 3.22 -4.57
CA ALA A 232 -5.65 3.69 -3.21
C ALA A 232 -6.25 5.08 -2.93
N GLY A 233 -6.98 5.69 -3.89
CA GLY A 233 -7.60 7.01 -3.74
C GLY A 233 -6.61 8.19 -3.75
N ARG A 234 -5.41 8.00 -4.27
CA ARG A 234 -4.31 8.98 -4.27
C ARG A 234 -4.05 9.63 -5.63
N LEU A 235 -4.94 9.39 -6.62
CA LEU A 235 -4.81 9.95 -7.97
C LEU A 235 -5.81 11.11 -8.18
N ALA A 236 -5.76 12.14 -7.33
CA ALA A 236 -6.55 13.36 -7.51
C ALA A 236 -6.24 14.06 -8.84
N ALA A 237 -7.16 14.90 -9.33
CA ALA A 237 -7.03 15.54 -10.64
C ALA A 237 -5.76 16.39 -10.79
N ASP A 238 -5.38 17.11 -9.73
CA ASP A 238 -4.17 17.94 -9.67
C ASP A 238 -2.86 17.16 -9.47
N ARG A 239 -2.94 15.85 -9.29
CA ARG A 239 -1.81 14.91 -9.10
C ARG A 239 -1.81 13.80 -10.16
N THR A 240 -2.59 13.98 -11.21
CA THR A 240 -2.69 13.02 -12.31
C THR A 240 -1.56 13.27 -13.31
N PRO A 241 -0.72 12.27 -13.62
CA PRO A 241 0.34 12.44 -14.61
C PRO A 241 -0.26 12.65 -16.00
N ALA A 242 0.50 13.32 -16.87
CA ALA A 242 0.13 13.43 -18.28
C ALA A 242 0.17 12.04 -18.96
N GLY A 243 -0.58 11.90 -20.06
CA GLY A 243 -0.52 10.68 -20.89
C GLY A 243 -1.42 9.52 -20.40
N ILE A 244 -2.32 9.74 -19.44
CA ILE A 244 -3.38 8.78 -19.17
C ILE A 244 -4.41 8.86 -20.29
N GLU A 245 -4.68 7.71 -20.93
CA GLU A 245 -5.62 7.61 -22.04
C GLU A 245 -6.81 6.73 -21.63
N THR A 246 -8.03 7.18 -21.94
CA THR A 246 -9.26 6.42 -21.72
C THR A 246 -10.04 6.28 -23.01
N THR A 247 -10.72 5.15 -23.20
CA THR A 247 -11.61 4.89 -24.35
C THR A 247 -12.93 4.25 -23.90
N GLY A 248 -13.96 4.36 -24.75
CA GLY A 248 -15.26 3.75 -24.48
C GLY A 248 -15.89 4.27 -23.19
N ALA A 249 -16.34 3.35 -22.33
CA ALA A 249 -16.97 3.68 -21.04
C ALA A 249 -15.95 3.93 -19.90
N ALA A 250 -14.65 3.83 -20.16
CA ALA A 250 -13.64 4.14 -19.16
C ALA A 250 -13.59 5.66 -18.91
N ASP A 251 -13.84 6.03 -17.67
CA ASP A 251 -13.85 7.42 -17.20
C ASP A 251 -13.05 7.51 -15.91
N LEU A 252 -11.98 8.34 -15.92
CA LEU A 252 -11.08 8.50 -14.79
C LEU A 252 -11.79 9.11 -13.55
N ASP A 253 -12.77 10.00 -13.76
CA ASP A 253 -13.53 10.58 -12.66
C ASP A 253 -14.53 9.58 -12.06
N LEU A 254 -15.08 8.66 -12.88
CA LEU A 254 -15.83 7.52 -12.37
C LEU A 254 -14.93 6.60 -11.53
N LEU A 255 -13.74 6.26 -12.03
CA LEU A 255 -12.79 5.39 -11.31
C LEU A 255 -12.34 6.00 -9.99
N ARG A 256 -12.12 7.31 -9.90
CA ARG A 256 -11.85 8.02 -8.64
C ARG A 256 -12.99 7.91 -7.63
N LYS A 257 -14.24 7.87 -8.10
CA LYS A 257 -15.41 7.66 -7.23
C LYS A 257 -15.55 6.21 -6.79
N VAL A 258 -15.18 5.27 -7.66
CA VAL A 258 -15.12 3.84 -7.31
C VAL A 258 -14.02 3.60 -6.28
N PHE A 259 -12.89 4.28 -6.40
CA PHE A 259 -11.74 4.17 -5.50
C PHE A 259 -11.47 5.49 -4.74
N PRO A 260 -12.31 5.83 -3.74
CA PRO A 260 -12.16 7.10 -3.02
C PRO A 260 -11.00 7.13 -2.03
N GLY A 261 -10.35 5.99 -1.79
CA GLY A 261 -9.37 5.79 -0.74
C GLY A 261 -9.97 5.31 0.58
N TYR A 262 -9.11 5.11 1.55
CA TYR A 262 -9.41 4.61 2.90
C TYR A 262 -8.61 5.42 3.94
#